data_98aa6869899daf49a1b388db929eba6e
#
_entry.id   98aa6869899daf49a1b388db929eba6e
#
_cell.length_a   1.000
_cell.length_b   1.000
_cell.length_c   1.000
_cell.angle_alpha   90.00
_cell.angle_beta   90.00
_cell.angle_gamma   90.00
#
_symmetry.space_group_name_H-M   'P 1'
#
loop_
_entity.id
_entity.type
_entity.pdbx_description
1 polymer ?
#
loop_
_entity_poly.entity_id
_entity_poly.type
_entity_poly.pdbx_seq_one_letter_code
_entity_poly.pdbx_strand_id
1 'polypeptide(L)'
;MANFSLVIVPAKVLTGGKHKVRVMVSHNGQTRYIPTDIIIDSISEFKEGRVVKRPDKDILNLRLKKICDKYFERYMELEFSNCLTCSQLVRLITDNGRDKCHTFEEVVDEYLSQIDEEDRGKTYKLYRLAANKFIQFTGTGAPMEHITPIRINGYISALKKQRLSNTTINIYITLLKVLINYAKKMQYVNFKVDPFVTAKVPSSRKRETFITVEQLKRLRDLDVKKHNMMIVRDIFMLTYYLAGMNLVDMLDYNFKNTDEVNYIRRKTRNTKEGNSMVCFTIPDEAMPLIMKYMDKKTGKLVFGKYRTYVSCYNTCLLYTSPSP
;
A
#
# COMPACT_ATOMS: atom_id res chain seq x y z
N MET A 1 -6.12 27.21 15.32
CA MET A 1 -5.03 27.04 16.30
C MET A 1 -5.63 26.50 17.58
N ALA A 2 -4.97 25.56 18.28
CA ALA A 2 -5.49 25.07 19.55
C ALA A 2 -5.18 26.06 20.68
N ASN A 3 -6.09 26.21 21.65
CA ASN A 3 -5.91 27.04 22.83
C ASN A 3 -5.82 26.15 24.07
N PHE A 4 -4.84 26.42 24.94
CA PHE A 4 -4.56 25.69 26.17
C PHE A 4 -4.78 26.61 27.36
N SER A 5 -5.61 26.21 28.33
CA SER A 5 -5.82 26.97 29.55
C SER A 5 -6.02 26.04 30.75
N LEU A 6 -5.69 26.53 31.93
CA LEU A 6 -5.87 25.80 33.17
C LEU A 6 -7.23 26.12 33.76
N VAL A 7 -8.00 25.07 34.10
CA VAL A 7 -9.36 25.21 34.61
C VAL A 7 -9.68 24.15 35.67
N ILE A 8 -10.67 24.44 36.48
CA ILE A 8 -11.38 23.48 37.30
C ILE A 8 -12.76 23.24 36.68
N VAL A 9 -13.19 22.00 36.65
CA VAL A 9 -14.56 21.63 36.27
C VAL A 9 -15.38 21.41 37.56
N PRO A 10 -16.22 22.35 37.97
CA PRO A 10 -16.93 22.29 39.25
C PRO A 10 -17.74 21.01 39.45
N ALA A 11 -18.36 20.49 38.39
CA ALA A 11 -19.15 19.27 38.43
C ALA A 11 -18.33 17.97 38.66
N LYS A 12 -17.01 18.02 38.58
CA LYS A 12 -16.12 16.87 38.79
C LYS A 12 -15.40 16.95 40.13
N VAL A 13 -16.10 16.56 41.17
CA VAL A 13 -15.62 16.56 42.57
C VAL A 13 -15.01 15.20 42.91
N LEU A 14 -13.88 15.21 43.56
CA LEU A 14 -13.23 14.03 44.13
C LEU A 14 -13.75 13.74 45.55
N THR A 15 -13.45 12.54 46.04
CA THR A 15 -13.77 12.16 47.42
C THR A 15 -13.24 13.20 48.41
N GLY A 16 -14.13 13.67 49.34
CA GLY A 16 -13.76 14.72 50.30
C GLY A 16 -13.89 16.15 49.75
N GLY A 17 -14.67 16.40 48.68
CA GLY A 17 -14.97 17.76 48.19
C GLY A 17 -13.81 18.41 47.41
N LYS A 18 -12.77 17.69 47.14
CA LYS A 18 -11.55 18.19 46.42
C LYS A 18 -11.72 18.28 44.93
N HIS A 19 -10.97 19.14 44.28
CA HIS A 19 -11.03 19.34 42.81
C HIS A 19 -9.67 19.12 42.16
N LYS A 20 -9.67 18.49 40.99
CA LYS A 20 -8.46 18.30 40.20
C LYS A 20 -8.34 19.43 39.17
N VAL A 21 -7.18 20.11 39.15
CA VAL A 21 -6.88 21.07 38.08
C VAL A 21 -6.72 20.32 36.75
N ARG A 22 -7.20 20.91 35.68
CA ARG A 22 -7.21 20.31 34.34
C ARG A 22 -6.66 21.29 33.31
N VAL A 23 -6.00 20.78 32.31
CA VAL A 23 -5.67 21.54 31.10
C VAL A 23 -6.89 21.44 30.16
N MET A 24 -7.52 22.53 29.87
CA MET A 24 -8.57 22.65 28.87
C MET A 24 -7.90 22.88 27.51
N VAL A 25 -8.23 22.03 26.55
CA VAL A 25 -7.78 22.13 25.17
C VAL A 25 -8.98 22.45 24.31
N SER A 26 -8.98 23.61 23.67
CA SER A 26 -10.00 23.99 22.70
C SER A 26 -9.44 23.99 21.28
N HIS A 27 -10.06 23.21 20.39
CA HIS A 27 -9.60 23.04 19.02
C HIS A 27 -10.76 22.76 18.07
N ASN A 28 -10.83 23.46 16.94
CA ASN A 28 -11.88 23.29 15.92
C ASN A 28 -13.32 23.29 16.51
N GLY A 29 -13.62 24.26 17.39
CA GLY A 29 -14.94 24.38 18.03
C GLY A 29 -15.27 23.31 19.07
N GLN A 30 -14.35 22.42 19.39
CA GLN A 30 -14.51 21.39 20.41
C GLN A 30 -13.58 21.61 21.59
N THR A 31 -14.02 21.20 22.79
CA THR A 31 -13.21 21.31 24.02
C THR A 31 -13.04 19.96 24.70
N ARG A 32 -11.84 19.70 25.21
CA ARG A 32 -11.48 18.51 25.98
C ARG A 32 -10.64 18.91 27.21
N TYR A 33 -10.65 18.06 28.24
CA TYR A 33 -9.99 18.32 29.49
C TYR A 33 -8.99 17.23 29.83
N ILE A 34 -7.72 17.60 30.01
CA ILE A 34 -6.66 16.70 30.43
C ILE A 34 -6.48 16.85 31.95
N PRO A 35 -6.68 15.81 32.76
CA PRO A 35 -6.48 15.89 34.20
C PRO A 35 -4.99 16.00 34.51
N THR A 36 -4.63 16.90 35.46
CA THR A 36 -3.27 16.96 36.04
C THR A 36 -3.21 16.16 37.33
N ASP A 37 -2.03 16.01 37.89
CA ASP A 37 -1.77 15.42 39.21
C ASP A 37 -2.09 16.38 40.34
N ILE A 38 -2.35 17.67 40.07
CA ILE A 38 -2.56 18.72 41.06
C ILE A 38 -4.02 18.75 41.52
N ILE A 39 -4.18 18.59 42.84
CA ILE A 39 -5.49 18.60 43.52
C ILE A 39 -5.52 19.79 44.47
N ILE A 40 -6.67 20.47 44.50
CA ILE A 40 -6.97 21.58 45.42
C ILE A 40 -8.14 21.21 46.33
N ASP A 41 -8.18 21.77 47.50
CA ASP A 41 -9.20 21.44 48.50
C ASP A 41 -10.50 22.21 48.28
N SER A 42 -10.42 23.41 47.72
CA SER A 42 -11.63 24.23 47.40
C SER A 42 -11.46 25.00 46.12
N ILE A 43 -12.58 25.22 45.39
CA ILE A 43 -12.61 26.04 44.16
C ILE A 43 -12.05 27.44 44.41
N SER A 44 -12.28 27.99 45.63
CA SER A 44 -11.79 29.32 46.01
C SER A 44 -10.26 29.46 46.05
N GLU A 45 -9.52 28.35 46.01
CA GLU A 45 -8.06 28.32 45.92
C GLU A 45 -7.52 28.49 44.52
N PHE A 46 -8.42 28.53 43.52
CA PHE A 46 -8.03 28.64 42.09
C PHE A 46 -8.78 29.77 41.42
N LYS A 47 -8.08 30.74 40.89
CA LYS A 47 -8.62 31.89 40.20
C LYS A 47 -7.80 32.22 38.95
N GLU A 48 -8.46 32.51 37.86
CA GLU A 48 -7.85 32.95 36.57
C GLU A 48 -6.69 32.04 36.10
N GLY A 49 -6.88 30.73 36.21
CA GLY A 49 -5.85 29.78 35.76
C GLY A 49 -4.66 29.56 36.76
N ARG A 50 -4.77 30.10 38.00
CA ARG A 50 -3.70 30.01 38.99
C ARG A 50 -4.23 29.59 40.38
N VAL A 51 -3.37 28.88 41.12
CA VAL A 51 -3.60 28.59 42.50
C VAL A 51 -3.27 29.84 43.33
N VAL A 52 -4.19 30.31 44.21
CA VAL A 52 -4.04 31.61 44.85
C VAL A 52 -3.98 31.58 46.40
N LYS A 53 -4.65 30.66 47.08
CA LYS A 53 -4.81 30.67 48.54
C LYS A 53 -4.11 29.49 49.22
N ARG A 54 -2.89 29.15 48.81
CA ARG A 54 -2.10 28.04 49.40
C ARG A 54 -0.68 28.45 49.71
N PRO A 55 -0.02 27.92 50.76
CA PRO A 55 1.38 28.19 51.04
C PRO A 55 2.32 27.77 49.90
N ASP A 56 1.98 26.67 49.18
CA ASP A 56 2.75 26.07 48.10
C ASP A 56 2.33 26.58 46.69
N LYS A 57 1.54 27.66 46.61
CA LYS A 57 0.95 28.21 45.38
C LYS A 57 1.98 28.41 44.26
N ASP A 58 3.17 28.95 44.59
CA ASP A 58 4.17 29.31 43.59
C ASP A 58 4.78 28.06 42.95
N ILE A 59 5.02 27.01 43.74
CA ILE A 59 5.53 25.72 43.31
C ILE A 59 4.47 25.03 42.41
N LEU A 60 3.20 25.05 42.85
CA LEU A 60 2.11 24.45 42.10
C LEU A 60 1.86 25.17 40.75
N ASN A 61 1.91 26.50 40.76
CA ASN A 61 1.78 27.30 39.54
C ASN A 61 2.92 27.07 38.58
N LEU A 62 4.16 26.92 39.07
CA LEU A 62 5.28 26.55 38.22
C LEU A 62 5.12 25.16 37.59
N ARG A 63 4.65 24.18 38.37
CA ARG A 63 4.36 22.82 37.87
C ARG A 63 3.23 22.84 36.82
N LEU A 64 2.14 23.55 37.08
CA LEU A 64 1.03 23.72 36.16
C LEU A 64 1.47 24.37 34.87
N LYS A 65 2.30 25.41 34.93
CA LYS A 65 2.88 26.05 33.76
C LYS A 65 3.71 25.05 32.94
N LYS A 66 4.63 24.32 33.59
CA LYS A 66 5.45 23.29 32.90
C LYS A 66 4.58 22.20 32.19
N ILE A 67 3.49 21.77 32.82
CA ILE A 67 2.54 20.80 32.19
C ILE A 67 1.88 21.42 30.95
N CYS A 68 1.45 22.68 31.05
CA CYS A 68 0.80 23.38 29.94
C CYS A 68 1.80 23.61 28.77
N ASP A 69 3.02 24.09 29.10
CA ASP A 69 4.08 24.32 28.12
C ASP A 69 4.46 23.02 27.41
N LYS A 70 4.59 21.89 28.13
CA LYS A 70 4.86 20.58 27.57
C LYS A 70 3.81 20.15 26.54
N TYR A 71 2.50 20.37 26.82
CA TYR A 71 1.44 20.03 25.87
C TYR A 71 1.42 21.00 24.69
N PHE A 72 1.76 22.26 24.90
CA PHE A 72 1.87 23.25 23.85
C PHE A 72 3.05 22.96 22.91
N GLU A 73 4.24 22.63 23.44
CA GLU A 73 5.41 22.21 22.65
C GLU A 73 5.07 21.01 21.77
N ARG A 74 4.47 19.96 22.34
CA ARG A 74 4.02 18.81 21.57
C ARG A 74 2.99 19.14 20.48
N TYR A 75 2.11 20.12 20.75
CA TYR A 75 1.19 20.62 19.75
C TYR A 75 1.91 21.33 18.60
N MET A 76 2.94 22.10 18.90
CA MET A 76 3.75 22.81 17.89
C MET A 76 4.57 21.85 17.02
N GLU A 77 4.94 20.68 17.52
CA GLU A 77 5.63 19.62 16.75
C GLU A 77 4.69 18.91 15.75
N LEU A 78 3.37 19.09 15.85
CA LEU A 78 2.39 18.45 14.97
C LEU A 78 2.20 19.25 13.68
N GLU A 79 2.76 18.80 12.56
CA GLU A 79 2.68 19.46 11.26
C GLU A 79 1.24 19.61 10.72
N PHE A 80 0.31 18.72 11.10
CA PHE A 80 -1.06 18.66 10.56
C PHE A 80 -2.13 18.89 11.65
N SER A 81 -1.82 19.68 12.66
CA SER A 81 -2.72 19.90 13.80
C SER A 81 -4.13 20.39 13.42
N ASN A 82 -4.24 21.19 12.34
CA ASN A 82 -5.52 21.76 11.89
C ASN A 82 -6.54 20.72 11.38
N CYS A 83 -6.09 19.55 10.97
CA CYS A 83 -6.95 18.49 10.44
C CYS A 83 -7.43 17.49 11.52
N LEU A 84 -6.90 17.60 12.74
CA LEU A 84 -7.25 16.71 13.84
C LEU A 84 -8.52 17.17 14.55
N THR A 85 -9.31 16.23 15.04
CA THR A 85 -10.37 16.53 16.02
C THR A 85 -9.71 16.84 17.37
N CYS A 86 -10.40 17.59 18.24
CA CYS A 86 -9.88 17.90 19.59
C CYS A 86 -9.56 16.63 20.40
N SER A 87 -10.31 15.54 20.22
CA SER A 87 -10.05 14.26 20.88
C SER A 87 -8.77 13.58 20.38
N GLN A 88 -8.51 13.60 19.07
CA GLN A 88 -7.28 13.08 18.48
C GLN A 88 -6.07 13.90 18.91
N LEU A 89 -6.22 15.24 18.90
CA LEU A 89 -5.19 16.15 19.38
C LEU A 89 -4.80 15.87 20.84
N VAL A 90 -5.80 15.79 21.73
CA VAL A 90 -5.54 15.49 23.15
C VAL A 90 -4.84 14.14 23.31
N ARG A 91 -5.24 13.12 22.58
CA ARG A 91 -4.59 11.81 22.61
C ARG A 91 -3.10 11.92 22.22
N LEU A 92 -2.79 12.59 21.11
CA LEU A 92 -1.42 12.74 20.62
C LEU A 92 -0.51 13.51 21.58
N ILE A 93 -1.00 14.61 22.19
CA ILE A 93 -0.19 15.42 23.11
C ILE A 93 -0.06 14.81 24.50
N THR A 94 -0.98 13.91 24.91
CA THR A 94 -0.93 13.25 26.25
C THR A 94 -0.13 11.95 26.23
N ASP A 95 -0.08 11.24 25.09
CA ASP A 95 0.61 9.96 25.02
C ASP A 95 2.14 10.13 25.09
N ASN A 96 2.73 9.44 26.06
CA ASN A 96 4.19 9.39 26.27
C ASN A 96 4.89 8.48 25.23
N GLY A 97 4.49 8.54 23.94
CA GLY A 97 5.15 7.82 22.86
C GLY A 97 4.68 6.38 22.66
N ARG A 98 3.50 5.99 23.19
CA ARG A 98 2.93 4.65 22.96
C ARG A 98 2.06 4.52 21.71
N ASP A 99 1.52 5.64 21.19
CA ASP A 99 0.86 5.65 19.89
C ASP A 99 1.60 6.66 18.98
N LYS A 100 2.69 6.24 18.33
CA LYS A 100 3.22 6.97 17.18
C LYS A 100 2.08 7.07 16.16
N CYS A 101 1.73 8.31 15.79
CA CYS A 101 0.88 8.52 14.64
C CYS A 101 1.68 8.04 13.43
N HIS A 102 1.34 6.85 12.91
CA HIS A 102 2.05 6.30 11.77
C HIS A 102 1.70 7.09 10.53
N THR A 103 2.73 7.49 9.81
CA THR A 103 2.56 8.09 8.48
C THR A 103 2.26 7.00 7.44
N PHE A 104 1.64 7.38 6.33
CA PHE A 104 1.39 6.44 5.26
C PHE A 104 2.70 5.87 4.69
N GLU A 105 3.76 6.69 4.61
CA GLU A 105 5.09 6.29 4.16
C GLU A 105 5.71 5.21 5.05
N GLU A 106 5.67 5.39 6.37
CA GLU A 106 6.19 4.41 7.32
C GLU A 106 5.50 3.05 7.15
N VAL A 107 4.18 3.05 6.98
CA VAL A 107 3.39 1.83 6.73
C VAL A 107 3.78 1.19 5.42
N VAL A 108 4.00 1.97 4.37
CA VAL A 108 4.43 1.47 3.04
C VAL A 108 5.81 0.84 3.14
N ASP A 109 6.77 1.50 3.78
CA ASP A 109 8.14 1.03 3.89
C ASP A 109 8.21 -0.27 4.70
N GLU A 110 7.46 -0.35 5.80
CA GLU A 110 7.36 -1.56 6.58
C GLU A 110 6.70 -2.72 5.82
N TYR A 111 5.57 -2.46 5.14
CA TYR A 111 4.92 -3.48 4.33
C TYR A 111 5.84 -4.00 3.21
N LEU A 112 6.57 -3.10 2.55
CA LEU A 112 7.45 -3.45 1.45
C LEU A 112 8.71 -4.18 1.92
N SER A 113 9.20 -3.94 3.14
CA SER A 113 10.33 -4.69 3.70
C SER A 113 10.03 -6.19 3.89
N GLN A 114 8.74 -6.56 3.96
CA GLN A 114 8.30 -7.95 4.06
C GLN A 114 8.16 -8.65 2.69
N ILE A 115 8.29 -7.90 1.60
CA ILE A 115 8.21 -8.45 0.25
C ILE A 115 9.63 -8.80 -0.22
N ASP A 116 9.86 -10.08 -0.47
CA ASP A 116 11.12 -10.55 -1.07
C ASP A 116 11.29 -9.95 -2.47
N GLU A 117 12.30 -9.10 -2.64
CA GLU A 117 12.59 -8.43 -3.92
C GLU A 117 13.07 -9.40 -4.99
N GLU A 118 13.77 -10.47 -4.64
CA GLU A 118 14.29 -11.45 -5.60
C GLU A 118 13.15 -12.23 -6.25
N ASP A 119 12.19 -12.69 -5.45
CA ASP A 119 11.06 -13.49 -5.96
C ASP A 119 9.88 -12.63 -6.44
N ARG A 120 9.67 -11.44 -5.85
CA ARG A 120 8.50 -10.58 -6.08
C ARG A 120 8.83 -9.14 -6.50
N GLY A 121 9.98 -8.90 -7.08
CA GLY A 121 10.43 -7.55 -7.44
C GLY A 121 9.48 -6.74 -8.33
N LYS A 122 8.69 -7.39 -9.21
CA LYS A 122 7.63 -6.72 -9.98
C LYS A 122 6.48 -6.26 -9.08
N THR A 123 6.10 -7.08 -8.10
CA THR A 123 5.05 -6.76 -7.12
C THR A 123 5.51 -5.61 -6.23
N TYR A 124 6.73 -5.65 -5.69
CA TYR A 124 7.35 -4.57 -4.94
C TYR A 124 7.28 -3.23 -5.70
N LYS A 125 7.79 -3.20 -6.94
CA LYS A 125 7.80 -2.00 -7.78
C LYS A 125 6.40 -1.44 -8.02
N LEU A 126 5.40 -2.31 -8.18
CA LEU A 126 4.01 -1.90 -8.41
C LEU A 126 3.38 -1.29 -7.17
N TYR A 127 3.61 -1.87 -5.97
CA TYR A 127 3.17 -1.28 -4.71
C TYR A 127 3.86 0.07 -4.46
N ARG A 128 5.19 0.15 -4.66
CA ARG A 128 5.94 1.39 -4.51
C ARG A 128 5.42 2.49 -5.44
N LEU A 129 5.15 2.15 -6.71
CA LEU A 129 4.59 3.09 -7.67
C LEU A 129 3.21 3.60 -7.24
N ALA A 130 2.31 2.71 -6.82
CA ALA A 130 0.97 3.08 -6.35
C ALA A 130 1.04 3.96 -5.09
N ALA A 131 1.90 3.60 -4.13
CA ALA A 131 2.13 4.37 -2.92
C ALA A 131 2.68 5.77 -3.22
N ASN A 132 3.71 5.89 -4.06
CA ASN A 132 4.29 7.17 -4.43
C ASN A 132 3.27 8.09 -5.13
N LYS A 133 2.38 7.53 -5.96
CA LYS A 133 1.29 8.28 -6.58
C LYS A 133 0.28 8.82 -5.56
N PHE A 134 0.01 8.06 -4.51
CA PHE A 134 -0.87 8.50 -3.43
C PHE A 134 -0.18 9.55 -2.54
N ILE A 135 1.10 9.37 -2.21
CA ILE A 135 1.91 10.34 -1.45
C ILE A 135 1.99 11.68 -2.20
N GLN A 136 2.20 11.67 -3.54
CA GLN A 136 2.15 12.88 -4.36
C GLN A 136 0.83 13.64 -4.25
N PHE A 137 -0.27 12.93 -4.04
CA PHE A 137 -1.59 13.54 -3.88
C PHE A 137 -1.84 14.04 -2.45
N THR A 138 -1.40 13.30 -1.42
CA THR A 138 -1.67 13.63 -0.02
C THR A 138 -0.66 14.58 0.60
N GLY A 139 0.53 14.66 0.04
CA GLY A 139 1.72 15.24 0.63
C GLY A 139 2.51 14.21 1.45
N THR A 140 3.80 14.45 1.63
CA THR A 140 4.70 13.65 2.46
C THR A 140 4.37 13.82 3.95
N GLY A 141 4.60 12.77 4.75
CA GLY A 141 4.36 12.79 6.19
C GLY A 141 2.88 12.78 6.60
N ALA A 142 1.95 12.50 5.66
CA ALA A 142 0.53 12.49 5.96
C ALA A 142 0.18 11.35 6.93
N PRO A 143 -0.42 11.64 8.11
CA PRO A 143 -0.86 10.63 9.05
C PRO A 143 -1.92 9.70 8.45
N MET A 144 -1.90 8.44 8.89
CA MET A 144 -2.88 7.44 8.44
C MET A 144 -4.34 7.86 8.70
N GLU A 145 -4.60 8.57 9.79
CA GLU A 145 -5.92 9.07 10.16
C GLU A 145 -6.50 10.08 9.15
N HIS A 146 -5.65 10.70 8.34
CA HIS A 146 -6.06 11.63 7.29
C HIS A 146 -6.63 10.94 6.05
N ILE A 147 -6.48 9.63 5.93
CA ILE A 147 -7.03 8.86 4.82
C ILE A 147 -8.53 8.67 5.05
N THR A 148 -9.32 9.65 4.62
CA THR A 148 -10.78 9.67 4.75
C THR A 148 -11.48 9.25 3.44
N PRO A 149 -12.77 8.88 3.48
CA PRO A 149 -13.55 8.59 2.27
C PRO A 149 -13.54 9.75 1.25
N ILE A 150 -13.58 10.99 1.72
CA ILE A 150 -13.51 12.19 0.88
C ILE A 150 -12.16 12.23 0.16
N ARG A 151 -11.07 11.95 0.87
CA ARG A 151 -9.71 11.98 0.31
C ARG A 151 -9.49 10.87 -0.72
N ILE A 152 -10.01 9.66 -0.47
CA ILE A 152 -9.98 8.56 -1.46
C ILE A 152 -10.74 8.93 -2.73
N ASN A 153 -11.94 9.48 -2.62
CA ASN A 153 -12.70 9.94 -3.80
C ASN A 153 -12.01 11.10 -4.53
N GLY A 154 -11.39 12.02 -3.81
CA GLY A 154 -10.53 13.08 -4.38
C GLY A 154 -9.35 12.51 -5.17
N TYR A 155 -8.68 11.49 -4.63
CA TYR A 155 -7.59 10.80 -5.30
C TYR A 155 -8.05 10.11 -6.59
N ILE A 156 -9.16 9.38 -6.55
CA ILE A 156 -9.77 8.74 -7.74
C ILE A 156 -10.05 9.80 -8.82
N SER A 157 -10.60 10.95 -8.42
CA SER A 157 -10.89 12.06 -9.33
C SER A 157 -9.60 12.66 -9.93
N ALA A 158 -8.54 12.80 -9.15
CA ALA A 158 -7.23 13.26 -9.61
C ALA A 158 -6.62 12.29 -10.64
N LEU A 159 -6.69 10.97 -10.40
CA LEU A 159 -6.22 9.97 -11.35
C LEU A 159 -7.01 9.99 -12.67
N LYS A 160 -8.33 10.24 -12.63
CA LYS A 160 -9.17 10.42 -13.84
C LYS A 160 -8.75 11.67 -14.61
N LYS A 161 -8.48 12.78 -13.94
CA LYS A 161 -7.97 14.02 -14.58
C LYS A 161 -6.63 13.80 -15.27
N GLN A 162 -5.78 12.92 -14.76
CA GLN A 162 -4.53 12.50 -15.41
C GLN A 162 -4.75 11.59 -16.64
N ARG A 163 -6.00 11.32 -17.03
CA ARG A 163 -6.39 10.45 -18.16
C ARG A 163 -5.86 9.01 -18.06
N LEU A 164 -5.65 8.51 -16.84
CA LEU A 164 -5.27 7.12 -16.65
C LEU A 164 -6.42 6.17 -17.00
N SER A 165 -6.09 4.99 -17.54
CA SER A 165 -7.10 3.97 -17.85
C SER A 165 -7.83 3.51 -16.59
N ASN A 166 -9.10 3.13 -16.73
CA ASN A 166 -9.89 2.59 -15.61
C ASN A 166 -9.21 1.38 -14.96
N THR A 167 -8.53 0.55 -15.74
CA THR A 167 -7.76 -0.60 -15.24
C THR A 167 -6.60 -0.14 -14.34
N THR A 168 -5.86 0.88 -14.75
CA THR A 168 -4.75 1.44 -13.97
C THR A 168 -5.24 2.04 -12.66
N ILE A 169 -6.34 2.82 -12.71
CA ILE A 169 -6.96 3.39 -11.50
C ILE A 169 -7.39 2.28 -10.54
N ASN A 170 -8.05 1.24 -11.06
CA ASN A 170 -8.50 0.10 -10.25
C ASN A 170 -7.31 -0.61 -9.58
N ILE A 171 -6.21 -0.83 -10.31
CA ILE A 171 -4.98 -1.41 -9.76
C ILE A 171 -4.44 -0.55 -8.60
N TYR A 172 -4.28 0.76 -8.78
CA TYR A 172 -3.76 1.65 -7.75
C TYR A 172 -4.64 1.66 -6.49
N ILE A 173 -5.95 1.73 -6.66
CA ILE A 173 -6.89 1.71 -5.53
C ILE A 173 -6.87 0.35 -4.81
N THR A 174 -6.78 -0.75 -5.55
CA THR A 174 -6.68 -2.09 -4.96
C THR A 174 -5.41 -2.24 -4.11
N LEU A 175 -4.26 -1.79 -4.63
CA LEU A 175 -2.99 -1.83 -3.91
C LEU A 175 -3.01 -0.92 -2.67
N LEU A 176 -3.56 0.28 -2.81
CA LEU A 176 -3.75 1.20 -1.68
C LEU A 176 -4.64 0.58 -0.59
N LYS A 177 -5.72 -0.11 -0.98
CA LYS A 177 -6.59 -0.83 -0.04
C LYS A 177 -5.84 -1.92 0.73
N VAL A 178 -4.92 -2.64 0.08
CA VAL A 178 -4.07 -3.64 0.77
C VAL A 178 -3.19 -2.98 1.83
N LEU A 179 -2.50 -1.88 1.50
CA LEU A 179 -1.65 -1.15 2.44
C LEU A 179 -2.43 -0.61 3.65
N ILE A 180 -3.61 -0.04 3.41
CA ILE A 180 -4.48 0.46 4.47
C ILE A 180 -5.02 -0.67 5.35
N ASN A 181 -5.38 -1.81 4.75
CA ASN A 181 -5.80 -2.98 5.52
C ASN A 181 -4.65 -3.59 6.34
N TYR A 182 -3.42 -3.52 5.83
CA TYR A 182 -2.24 -3.89 6.60
C TYR A 182 -2.10 -3.00 7.85
N ALA A 183 -2.18 -1.68 7.70
CA ALA A 183 -2.13 -0.75 8.82
C ALA A 183 -3.24 -0.99 9.86
N LYS A 184 -4.47 -1.33 9.41
CA LYS A 184 -5.55 -1.74 10.31
C LYS A 184 -5.21 -3.01 11.09
N LYS A 185 -4.67 -4.02 10.40
CA LYS A 185 -4.25 -5.30 11.00
C LYS A 185 -3.18 -5.12 12.06
N MET A 186 -2.20 -4.26 11.79
CA MET A 186 -1.10 -3.93 12.72
C MET A 186 -1.53 -2.95 13.81
N GLN A 187 -2.80 -2.51 13.83
CA GLN A 187 -3.35 -1.55 14.78
C GLN A 187 -2.66 -0.17 14.76
N TYR A 188 -2.02 0.18 13.64
CA TYR A 188 -1.39 1.51 13.45
C TYR A 188 -2.42 2.61 13.27
N VAL A 189 -3.64 2.27 12.90
CA VAL A 189 -4.75 3.20 12.72
C VAL A 189 -6.09 2.54 13.03
N ASN A 190 -6.99 3.30 13.65
CA ASN A 190 -8.37 2.89 13.87
C ASN A 190 -9.32 3.89 13.19
N PHE A 191 -9.79 3.54 11.99
CA PHE A 191 -10.74 4.37 11.26
C PHE A 191 -12.15 4.23 11.83
N LYS A 192 -12.79 5.35 12.18
CA LYS A 192 -14.22 5.35 12.57
C LYS A 192 -15.12 4.96 11.41
N VAL A 193 -14.73 5.31 10.18
CA VAL A 193 -15.45 4.99 8.93
C VAL A 193 -14.39 4.45 7.96
N ASP A 194 -14.68 3.33 7.30
CA ASP A 194 -13.76 2.75 6.31
C ASP A 194 -13.48 3.76 5.19
N PRO A 195 -12.22 4.08 4.89
CA PRO A 195 -11.86 5.04 3.86
C PRO A 195 -12.43 4.72 2.46
N PHE A 196 -12.72 3.45 2.20
CA PHE A 196 -13.22 3.01 0.88
C PHE A 196 -14.74 2.82 0.83
N VAL A 197 -15.49 3.09 1.91
CA VAL A 197 -16.95 2.84 1.97
C VAL A 197 -17.73 3.54 0.86
N THR A 198 -17.29 4.72 0.43
CA THR A 198 -17.93 5.48 -0.66
C THR A 198 -17.09 5.52 -1.94
N ALA A 199 -16.03 4.70 -2.05
CA ALA A 199 -15.11 4.77 -3.17
C ALA A 199 -15.79 4.33 -4.49
N LYS A 200 -15.92 5.27 -5.43
CA LYS A 200 -16.47 5.04 -6.77
C LYS A 200 -15.35 4.68 -7.75
N VAL A 201 -14.81 3.46 -7.59
CA VAL A 201 -13.76 2.95 -8.46
C VAL A 201 -14.36 2.63 -9.84
N PRO A 202 -13.77 3.12 -10.96
CA PRO A 202 -14.31 2.83 -12.27
C PRO A 202 -14.12 1.36 -12.63
N SER A 203 -15.12 0.74 -13.23
CA SER A 203 -15.02 -0.62 -13.74
C SER A 203 -14.07 -0.70 -14.95
N SER A 204 -13.21 -1.71 -14.97
CA SER A 204 -12.41 -2.02 -16.14
C SER A 204 -13.21 -2.94 -17.08
N ARG A 205 -13.25 -2.60 -18.36
CA ARG A 205 -13.82 -3.54 -19.36
C ARG A 205 -12.88 -4.74 -19.49
N LYS A 206 -13.41 -5.93 -19.32
CA LYS A 206 -12.69 -7.16 -19.67
C LYS A 206 -12.43 -7.13 -21.17
N ARG A 207 -11.18 -7.25 -21.57
CA ARG A 207 -10.84 -7.49 -22.99
C ARG A 207 -10.88 -8.99 -23.19
N GLU A 208 -11.88 -9.46 -23.90
CA GLU A 208 -11.93 -10.83 -24.40
C GLU A 208 -11.15 -10.84 -25.71
N THR A 209 -9.88 -11.21 -25.63
CA THR A 209 -9.06 -11.46 -26.82
C THR A 209 -8.91 -12.96 -26.97
N PHE A 210 -9.44 -13.50 -28.04
CA PHE A 210 -9.24 -14.89 -28.43
C PHE A 210 -8.73 -14.91 -29.87
N ILE A 211 -8.04 -15.96 -30.22
CA ILE A 211 -7.59 -16.25 -31.57
C ILE A 211 -8.37 -17.46 -32.08
N THR A 212 -8.92 -17.39 -33.32
CA THR A 212 -9.58 -18.53 -33.90
C THR A 212 -8.56 -19.55 -34.41
N VAL A 213 -9.02 -20.79 -34.64
CA VAL A 213 -8.15 -21.86 -35.18
C VAL A 213 -7.58 -21.47 -36.54
N GLU A 214 -8.39 -20.81 -37.40
CA GLU A 214 -7.96 -20.32 -38.72
C GLU A 214 -6.88 -19.25 -38.61
N GLN A 215 -7.03 -18.32 -37.65
CA GLN A 215 -6.02 -17.28 -37.35
C GLN A 215 -4.73 -17.90 -36.81
N LEU A 216 -4.85 -18.93 -35.95
CA LEU A 216 -3.71 -19.67 -35.44
C LEU A 216 -2.94 -20.38 -36.57
N LYS A 217 -3.64 -21.07 -37.46
CA LYS A 217 -3.02 -21.71 -38.63
C LYS A 217 -2.33 -20.69 -39.54
N ARG A 218 -2.98 -19.54 -39.81
CA ARG A 218 -2.35 -18.45 -40.57
C ARG A 218 -1.08 -17.92 -39.89
N LEU A 219 -1.10 -17.78 -38.57
CA LEU A 219 0.07 -17.32 -37.83
C LEU A 219 1.20 -18.36 -37.89
N ARG A 220 0.90 -19.65 -37.76
CA ARG A 220 1.87 -20.74 -37.87
C ARG A 220 2.55 -20.73 -39.24
N ASP A 221 1.76 -20.62 -40.30
CA ASP A 221 2.21 -20.75 -41.69
C ASP A 221 2.72 -19.42 -42.29
N LEU A 222 2.72 -18.34 -41.51
CA LEU A 222 3.16 -17.02 -41.97
C LEU A 222 4.66 -17.02 -42.30
N ASP A 223 4.98 -16.65 -43.54
CA ASP A 223 6.39 -16.41 -43.93
C ASP A 223 6.90 -15.10 -43.31
N VAL A 224 7.73 -15.22 -42.31
CA VAL A 224 8.26 -14.08 -41.55
C VAL A 224 9.73 -13.86 -41.89
N LYS A 225 10.03 -12.78 -42.61
CA LYS A 225 11.38 -12.43 -43.07
C LYS A 225 12.28 -11.84 -41.94
N LYS A 226 11.67 -11.14 -40.99
CA LYS A 226 12.42 -10.52 -39.88
C LYS A 226 12.71 -11.52 -38.76
N HIS A 227 13.97 -11.74 -38.44
CA HIS A 227 14.43 -12.72 -37.43
C HIS A 227 13.72 -12.57 -36.07
N ASN A 228 13.61 -11.34 -35.55
CA ASN A 228 12.94 -11.11 -34.27
C ASN A 228 11.43 -11.44 -34.31
N MET A 229 10.75 -11.16 -35.42
CA MET A 229 9.33 -11.51 -35.59
C MET A 229 9.14 -13.03 -35.68
N MET A 230 10.07 -13.74 -36.35
CA MET A 230 10.08 -15.20 -36.39
C MET A 230 10.19 -15.78 -34.97
N ILE A 231 11.11 -15.27 -34.16
CA ILE A 231 11.26 -15.70 -32.75
C ILE A 231 9.95 -15.45 -31.97
N VAL A 232 9.31 -14.28 -32.12
CA VAL A 232 8.05 -13.96 -31.43
C VAL A 232 6.93 -14.90 -31.84
N ARG A 233 6.81 -15.19 -33.16
CA ARG A 233 5.86 -16.18 -33.69
C ARG A 233 6.10 -17.56 -33.06
N ASP A 234 7.34 -18.02 -33.08
CA ASP A 234 7.72 -19.34 -32.58
C ASP A 234 7.50 -19.47 -31.06
N ILE A 235 7.80 -18.42 -30.27
CA ILE A 235 7.45 -18.36 -28.84
C ILE A 235 5.93 -18.45 -28.63
N PHE A 236 5.14 -17.74 -29.44
CA PHE A 236 3.70 -17.79 -29.34
C PHE A 236 3.17 -19.19 -29.65
N MET A 237 3.66 -19.83 -30.72
CA MET A 237 3.28 -21.19 -31.09
C MET A 237 3.71 -22.21 -30.02
N LEU A 238 4.92 -22.09 -29.46
CA LEU A 238 5.35 -22.92 -28.34
C LEU A 238 4.46 -22.73 -27.11
N THR A 239 4.09 -21.49 -26.76
CA THR A 239 3.16 -21.23 -25.65
C THR A 239 1.82 -21.94 -25.88
N TYR A 240 1.31 -21.93 -27.11
CA TYR A 240 0.08 -22.63 -27.48
C TYR A 240 0.23 -24.15 -27.36
N TYR A 241 1.24 -24.75 -28.00
CA TYR A 241 1.49 -26.19 -27.98
C TYR A 241 1.81 -26.72 -26.58
N LEU A 242 2.45 -25.92 -25.75
CA LEU A 242 2.78 -26.28 -24.36
C LEU A 242 1.69 -25.86 -23.36
N ALA A 243 0.42 -25.99 -23.76
CA ALA A 243 -0.76 -25.79 -22.90
C ALA A 243 -0.79 -24.46 -22.14
N GLY A 244 -0.32 -23.37 -22.76
CA GLY A 244 -0.28 -22.05 -22.15
C GLY A 244 0.85 -21.85 -21.13
N MET A 245 1.93 -22.62 -21.25
CA MET A 245 3.11 -22.47 -20.40
C MET A 245 3.65 -21.04 -20.50
N ASN A 246 3.87 -20.39 -19.36
CA ASN A 246 4.42 -19.04 -19.38
C ASN A 246 5.87 -19.02 -19.87
N LEU A 247 6.25 -17.93 -20.54
CA LEU A 247 7.60 -17.78 -21.06
C LEU A 247 8.70 -17.96 -19.99
N VAL A 248 8.47 -17.49 -18.76
CA VAL A 248 9.44 -17.67 -17.67
C VAL A 248 9.63 -19.13 -17.28
N ASP A 249 8.53 -19.89 -17.21
CA ASP A 249 8.56 -21.31 -16.89
C ASP A 249 9.17 -22.10 -18.06
N MET A 250 8.86 -21.71 -19.30
CA MET A 250 9.39 -22.30 -20.54
C MET A 250 10.93 -22.14 -20.67
N LEU A 251 11.47 -20.97 -20.30
CA LEU A 251 12.92 -20.71 -20.33
C LEU A 251 13.68 -21.43 -19.21
N ASP A 252 13.04 -21.70 -18.08
CA ASP A 252 13.65 -22.40 -16.96
C ASP A 252 13.56 -23.93 -17.08
N TYR A 253 12.61 -24.44 -17.89
CA TYR A 253 12.39 -25.87 -18.05
C TYR A 253 13.48 -26.56 -18.86
N ASN A 254 13.82 -27.81 -18.48
CA ASN A 254 14.76 -28.66 -19.21
C ASN A 254 13.99 -29.63 -20.11
N PHE A 255 14.05 -29.42 -21.42
CA PHE A 255 13.36 -30.23 -22.44
C PHE A 255 14.20 -31.42 -22.95
N LYS A 256 15.36 -31.71 -22.33
CA LYS A 256 16.23 -32.78 -22.79
C LYS A 256 15.66 -34.14 -22.42
N ASN A 257 15.54 -35.02 -23.43
CA ASN A 257 15.10 -36.42 -23.27
C ASN A 257 13.76 -36.57 -22.51
N THR A 258 12.78 -35.74 -22.83
CA THR A 258 11.44 -35.82 -22.21
C THR A 258 10.35 -35.64 -23.27
N ASP A 259 9.35 -36.50 -23.22
CA ASP A 259 8.13 -36.41 -24.00
C ASP A 259 6.98 -35.84 -23.17
N GLU A 260 7.21 -35.62 -21.88
CA GLU A 260 6.25 -35.04 -20.94
C GLU A 260 6.83 -33.85 -20.23
N VAL A 261 5.98 -32.84 -20.00
CA VAL A 261 6.29 -31.68 -19.19
C VAL A 261 5.64 -31.83 -17.82
N ASN A 262 6.51 -31.79 -16.80
CA ASN A 262 6.10 -31.82 -15.39
C ASN A 262 6.76 -30.64 -14.69
N TYR A 263 5.97 -29.61 -14.30
CA TYR A 263 6.52 -28.43 -13.63
C TYR A 263 5.56 -27.78 -12.66
N ILE A 264 6.14 -27.06 -11.68
CA ILE A 264 5.38 -26.20 -10.79
C ILE A 264 5.46 -24.77 -11.32
N ARG A 265 4.32 -24.18 -11.62
CA ARG A 265 4.24 -22.83 -12.16
C ARG A 265 4.83 -21.81 -11.18
N ARG A 266 5.86 -21.07 -11.60
CA ARG A 266 6.57 -20.08 -10.76
C ARG A 266 5.62 -19.06 -10.10
N LYS A 267 4.61 -18.59 -10.83
CA LYS A 267 3.67 -17.58 -10.34
C LYS A 267 2.83 -18.06 -9.13
N THR A 268 2.53 -19.34 -9.04
CA THR A 268 1.59 -19.89 -8.06
C THR A 268 2.22 -20.85 -7.06
N ARG A 269 3.54 -21.13 -7.15
CA ARG A 269 4.24 -22.09 -6.29
C ARG A 269 4.10 -21.79 -4.80
N ASN A 270 4.01 -20.50 -4.40
CA ASN A 270 3.92 -20.06 -3.01
C ASN A 270 2.48 -19.71 -2.56
N THR A 271 1.45 -19.89 -3.41
CA THR A 271 0.08 -19.45 -3.11
C THR A 271 -0.90 -20.59 -2.90
N LYS A 272 -0.53 -21.82 -3.23
CA LYS A 272 -1.37 -23.03 -3.03
C LYS A 272 -0.62 -24.00 -2.16
N GLU A 273 -1.17 -24.34 -1.02
CA GLU A 273 -0.82 -25.55 -0.27
C GLU A 273 -1.28 -26.75 -1.10
N GLY A 274 -0.33 -27.62 -1.48
CA GLY A 274 -0.60 -28.84 -2.23
C GLY A 274 -0.36 -28.70 -3.74
N ASN A 275 -0.10 -29.82 -4.35
CA ASN A 275 0.35 -30.08 -5.72
C ASN A 275 -0.30 -29.18 -6.79
N SER A 276 0.33 -28.04 -7.09
CA SER A 276 0.04 -27.24 -8.28
C SER A 276 0.93 -27.65 -9.47
N MET A 277 1.30 -28.95 -9.53
CA MET A 277 2.07 -29.51 -10.63
C MET A 277 1.22 -29.55 -11.88
N VAL A 278 1.75 -29.03 -12.97
CA VAL A 278 1.16 -29.08 -14.31
C VAL A 278 1.89 -30.19 -15.06
N CYS A 279 1.11 -31.18 -15.55
CA CYS A 279 1.61 -32.33 -16.27
C CYS A 279 0.89 -32.42 -17.62
N PHE A 280 1.62 -32.58 -18.71
CA PHE A 280 1.06 -32.86 -20.05
C PHE A 280 2.11 -33.46 -20.98
N THR A 281 1.67 -34.22 -21.97
CA THR A 281 2.52 -34.76 -23.03
C THR A 281 2.84 -33.65 -24.05
N ILE A 282 4.09 -33.61 -24.52
CA ILE A 282 4.53 -32.65 -25.55
C ILE A 282 3.94 -33.11 -26.89
N PRO A 283 3.12 -32.28 -27.59
CA PRO A 283 2.61 -32.65 -28.88
C PRO A 283 3.71 -32.64 -29.96
N ASP A 284 3.59 -33.51 -30.95
CA ASP A 284 4.58 -33.65 -32.03
C ASP A 284 4.84 -32.32 -32.76
N GLU A 285 3.85 -31.45 -32.86
CA GLU A 285 3.97 -30.12 -33.48
C GLU A 285 4.90 -29.16 -32.70
N ALA A 286 5.10 -29.39 -31.42
CA ALA A 286 6.02 -28.59 -30.61
C ALA A 286 7.49 -29.01 -30.80
N MET A 287 7.73 -30.30 -31.10
CA MET A 287 9.10 -30.86 -31.14
C MET A 287 10.03 -30.13 -32.11
N PRO A 288 9.63 -29.79 -33.37
CA PRO A 288 10.52 -29.04 -34.28
C PRO A 288 10.96 -27.69 -33.73
N LEU A 289 10.06 -26.99 -33.01
CA LEU A 289 10.38 -25.70 -32.39
C LEU A 289 11.25 -25.87 -31.14
N ILE A 290 11.01 -26.90 -30.33
CA ILE A 290 11.86 -27.23 -29.18
C ILE A 290 13.25 -27.53 -29.68
N MET A 291 13.42 -28.45 -30.63
CA MET A 291 14.73 -28.82 -31.20
C MET A 291 15.47 -27.63 -31.83
N LYS A 292 14.72 -26.69 -32.45
CA LYS A 292 15.31 -25.48 -33.05
C LYS A 292 15.91 -24.54 -32.01
N TYR A 293 15.36 -24.45 -30.84
CA TYR A 293 15.76 -23.48 -29.80
C TYR A 293 16.44 -24.10 -28.59
N MET A 294 16.45 -25.42 -28.44
CA MET A 294 17.04 -26.10 -27.31
C MET A 294 18.58 -26.08 -27.36
N ASP A 295 19.18 -25.58 -26.32
CA ASP A 295 20.63 -25.74 -26.08
C ASP A 295 20.92 -27.20 -25.66
N LYS A 296 21.75 -27.89 -26.46
CA LYS A 296 22.08 -29.32 -26.27
C LYS A 296 22.76 -29.60 -24.93
N LYS A 297 23.47 -28.63 -24.35
CA LYS A 297 24.18 -28.80 -23.08
C LYS A 297 23.27 -28.71 -21.91
N THR A 298 22.43 -27.68 -21.89
CA THR A 298 21.55 -27.34 -20.73
C THR A 298 20.14 -27.91 -20.85
N GLY A 299 19.68 -28.30 -22.06
CA GLY A 299 18.31 -28.71 -22.33
C GLY A 299 17.29 -27.55 -22.28
N LYS A 300 17.74 -26.32 -22.06
CA LYS A 300 16.87 -25.14 -21.95
C LYS A 300 16.70 -24.46 -23.30
N LEU A 301 15.56 -23.77 -23.47
CA LEU A 301 15.32 -23.00 -24.69
C LEU A 301 16.10 -21.69 -24.69
N VAL A 302 16.75 -21.39 -25.82
CA VAL A 302 17.52 -20.16 -26.05
C VAL A 302 17.08 -19.52 -27.35
N PHE A 303 16.43 -18.36 -27.27
CA PHE A 303 15.90 -17.65 -28.43
C PHE A 303 16.93 -16.66 -29.00
N GLY A 304 17.98 -17.17 -29.68
CA GLY A 304 19.07 -16.37 -30.22
C GLY A 304 19.85 -15.62 -29.14
N LYS A 305 19.91 -14.29 -29.24
CA LYS A 305 20.55 -13.43 -28.22
C LYS A 305 19.71 -13.22 -26.96
N TYR A 306 18.44 -13.63 -26.98
CA TYR A 306 17.51 -13.43 -25.87
C TYR A 306 17.57 -14.62 -24.91
N ARG A 307 18.54 -14.60 -24.01
CA ARG A 307 18.80 -15.68 -23.05
C ARG A 307 18.07 -15.54 -21.73
N THR A 308 17.43 -14.39 -21.49
CA THR A 308 16.72 -14.11 -20.24
C THR A 308 15.26 -13.82 -20.51
N TYR A 309 14.42 -14.08 -19.51
CA TYR A 309 13.00 -13.72 -19.56
C TYR A 309 12.78 -12.24 -19.95
N VAL A 310 13.56 -11.32 -19.35
CA VAL A 310 13.42 -9.88 -19.59
C VAL A 310 13.71 -9.53 -21.05
N SER A 311 14.77 -10.08 -21.64
CA SER A 311 15.11 -9.82 -23.05
C SER A 311 14.07 -10.37 -24.02
N CYS A 312 13.58 -11.60 -23.79
CA CYS A 312 12.50 -12.19 -24.58
C CYS A 312 11.20 -11.42 -24.44
N TYR A 313 10.81 -11.07 -23.21
CA TYR A 313 9.59 -10.34 -22.92
C TYR A 313 9.56 -8.96 -23.58
N ASN A 314 10.65 -8.20 -23.50
CA ASN A 314 10.74 -6.88 -24.12
C ASN A 314 10.65 -6.98 -25.64
N THR A 315 11.24 -8.01 -26.25
CA THR A 315 11.12 -8.25 -27.69
C THR A 315 9.68 -8.59 -28.08
N CYS A 316 9.01 -9.47 -27.33
CA CYS A 316 7.60 -9.80 -27.59
C CYS A 316 6.70 -8.55 -27.48
N LEU A 317 6.92 -7.69 -26.47
CA LEU A 317 6.15 -6.44 -26.31
C LEU A 317 6.32 -5.48 -27.49
N LEU A 318 7.53 -5.33 -28.03
CA LEU A 318 7.79 -4.45 -29.16
C LEU A 318 7.02 -4.85 -30.43
N TYR A 319 6.72 -6.16 -30.58
CA TYR A 319 6.05 -6.66 -31.79
C TYR A 319 4.59 -7.04 -31.57
N THR A 320 4.13 -7.18 -30.32
CA THR A 320 2.75 -7.57 -30.00
C THR A 320 1.93 -6.42 -29.42
N SER A 321 2.56 -5.33 -28.96
CA SER A 321 1.83 -4.12 -28.60
C SER A 321 1.36 -3.41 -29.85
N PRO A 322 0.08 -3.01 -29.94
CA PRO A 322 -0.32 -2.05 -30.97
C PRO A 322 0.55 -0.81 -30.81
N SER A 323 1.15 -0.36 -31.92
CA SER A 323 1.86 0.91 -31.97
C SER A 323 0.96 2.02 -31.44
N PRO A 324 1.48 2.98 -30.63
CA PRO A 324 0.67 4.10 -30.20
C PRO A 324 0.15 4.93 -31.35
#